data_7f653656b05e24b9b01989666b1d83d5
#
_entry.id   7f653656b05e24b9b01989666b1d83d5
#
_cell.length_a   1.000
_cell.length_b   1.000
_cell.length_c   1.000
_cell.angle_alpha   90.00
_cell.angle_beta   90.00
_cell.angle_gamma   90.00
#
_symmetry.space_group_name_H-M   'P 1'
#
loop_
_entity.id
_entity.type
_entity.pdbx_description
1 polymer ?
#
loop_
_entity_poly.entity_id
_entity_poly.type
_entity_poly.pdbx_seq_one_letter_code
_entity_poly.pdbx_strand_id
1 'polypeptide(L)'
;MAKQKATTEESIEKQPLGKLETTLWKAADKLRKNIDAAEYKHVVLGLIFLKYISDAFEELYARLKAEEELGADPEDRDEYNAENVFFVPQEARWSFLLSKAKQPDIGKFVDNAMDAIEKENPSLKGVLPKVYARQNLDPTGLGELIDLIGNIALGDTKARSADVLGHVFEYFLGEFALAEGKKGGQFYTPRSVVELLVEMLEPYHGRVFDPCCGSGGMFVQSEKFVTEHQGRANDISIYGQESNQTTWRLCKMNLAIRGIDSSQVKWNNEGSFLNDAHKDLKADYIIANPPFNVSDWGGELLRNDARWQYGVPPVGNANFAWLQHFIYHLAPTGQAGVVLAKGALTSKTGGEGEIRKALIENGLIDCIVNLPAKLFLNTQIPAALWFLSRNRASTGSANGSSKFRNRSNEILFIDARNLGHLINRRTRELSREDIQQIANTYHNWRNPDGNYEDVPGFCASASIEKVRALDYVLTPGRYVGLPDNDDDFDFNERFTALKAELEEQLKEEARLNEIILENLSKIKLNNNQ
;
A
#
# COMPACT_ATOMS: atom_id res chain seq x y z
N MET A 1 26.87 -61.90 -5.67
CA MET A 1 27.16 -60.59 -5.08
C MET A 1 26.34 -59.57 -5.82
N ALA A 2 25.15 -59.28 -5.34
CA ALA A 2 24.26 -58.25 -5.88
C ALA A 2 24.46 -56.98 -5.07
N LYS A 3 24.89 -55.89 -5.73
CA LYS A 3 24.94 -54.56 -5.16
C LYS A 3 23.53 -53.96 -5.15
N GLN A 4 22.95 -53.82 -3.96
CA GLN A 4 21.78 -52.98 -3.73
C GLN A 4 22.13 -51.53 -4.05
N LYS A 5 21.40 -50.93 -5.00
CA LYS A 5 21.35 -49.50 -5.18
C LYS A 5 20.46 -48.92 -4.08
N ALA A 6 21.06 -48.20 -3.15
CA ALA A 6 20.36 -47.34 -2.25
C ALA A 6 19.83 -46.14 -3.07
N THR A 7 18.53 -45.98 -3.17
CA THR A 7 17.87 -44.79 -3.61
C THR A 7 18.04 -43.74 -2.52
N THR A 8 18.87 -42.75 -2.79
CA THR A 8 18.99 -41.52 -1.98
C THR A 8 17.69 -40.73 -2.15
N GLU A 9 16.86 -40.73 -1.14
CA GLU A 9 15.88 -39.66 -0.94
C GLU A 9 16.67 -38.40 -0.67
N GLU A 10 16.87 -37.58 -1.70
CA GLU A 10 17.33 -36.19 -1.52
C GLU A 10 16.29 -35.43 -0.69
N SER A 11 16.64 -35.13 0.54
CA SER A 11 15.95 -34.18 1.38
C SER A 11 15.82 -32.87 0.60
N ILE A 12 14.61 -32.50 0.22
CA ILE A 12 14.30 -31.17 -0.36
C ILE A 12 14.54 -30.14 0.74
N GLU A 13 15.73 -29.56 0.74
CA GLU A 13 16.06 -28.40 1.58
C GLU A 13 15.05 -27.28 1.27
N LYS A 14 14.39 -26.79 2.32
CA LYS A 14 13.47 -25.64 2.26
C LYS A 14 14.19 -24.47 1.61
N GLN A 15 13.83 -24.10 0.38
CA GLN A 15 14.42 -22.94 -0.29
C GLN A 15 14.07 -21.67 0.51
N PRO A 16 15.04 -20.76 0.77
CA PRO A 16 14.75 -19.47 1.37
C PRO A 16 13.68 -18.72 0.54
N LEU A 17 12.70 -18.10 1.19
CA LEU A 17 11.54 -17.44 0.56
C LEU A 17 11.95 -16.49 -0.59
N GLY A 18 12.99 -15.68 -0.41
CA GLY A 18 13.49 -14.77 -1.45
C GLY A 18 14.05 -15.45 -2.70
N LYS A 19 14.49 -16.72 -2.60
CA LYS A 19 14.92 -17.50 -3.77
C LYS A 19 13.72 -18.02 -4.56
N LEU A 20 12.65 -18.39 -3.87
CA LEU A 20 11.38 -18.81 -4.47
C LEU A 20 10.76 -17.65 -5.26
N GLU A 21 10.61 -16.50 -4.63
CA GLU A 21 10.06 -15.26 -5.22
C GLU A 21 10.82 -14.86 -6.49
N THR A 22 12.16 -14.84 -6.42
CA THR A 22 13.01 -14.52 -7.58
C THR A 22 12.87 -15.55 -8.71
N THR A 23 12.71 -16.83 -8.39
CA THR A 23 12.56 -17.91 -9.40
C THR A 23 11.21 -17.80 -10.10
N LEU A 24 10.14 -17.59 -9.33
CA LEU A 24 8.80 -17.35 -9.86
C LEU A 24 8.75 -16.11 -10.74
N TRP A 25 9.38 -15.02 -10.31
CA TRP A 25 9.45 -13.79 -11.08
C TRP A 25 10.14 -13.99 -12.44
N LYS A 26 11.27 -14.69 -12.46
CA LYS A 26 12.00 -14.99 -13.71
C LYS A 26 11.19 -15.84 -14.68
N ALA A 27 10.42 -16.79 -14.17
CA ALA A 27 9.58 -17.64 -15.01
C ALA A 27 8.38 -16.84 -15.54
N ALA A 28 7.77 -16.08 -14.68
CA ALA A 28 6.70 -15.19 -15.05
C ALA A 28 7.17 -14.16 -16.10
N ASP A 29 8.34 -13.55 -15.94
CA ASP A 29 8.88 -12.53 -16.87
C ASP A 29 9.08 -13.06 -18.31
N LYS A 30 9.19 -14.38 -18.50
CA LYS A 30 9.22 -14.99 -19.84
C LYS A 30 7.91 -14.79 -20.61
N LEU A 31 6.76 -14.75 -19.93
CA LEU A 31 5.45 -14.51 -20.55
C LEU A 31 5.28 -13.05 -21.02
N ARG A 32 6.06 -12.12 -20.46
CA ARG A 32 5.96 -10.69 -20.72
C ARG A 32 6.23 -10.28 -22.17
N LYS A 33 6.89 -11.10 -22.97
CA LYS A 33 7.33 -10.74 -24.32
C LYS A 33 6.19 -10.33 -25.26
N ASN A 34 4.99 -10.85 -25.04
CA ASN A 34 3.85 -10.68 -25.95
C ASN A 34 2.60 -10.08 -25.28
N ILE A 35 2.71 -9.65 -24.00
CA ILE A 35 1.56 -9.17 -23.21
C ILE A 35 1.91 -7.83 -22.58
N ASP A 36 0.95 -6.88 -22.55
CA ASP A 36 1.09 -5.62 -21.82
C ASP A 36 1.36 -5.88 -20.33
N ALA A 37 2.24 -5.06 -19.74
CA ALA A 37 2.61 -5.19 -18.33
C ALA A 37 1.39 -5.14 -17.39
N ALA A 38 0.37 -4.35 -17.73
CA ALA A 38 -0.88 -4.26 -16.96
C ALA A 38 -1.72 -5.54 -17.03
N GLU A 39 -1.72 -6.27 -18.17
CA GLU A 39 -2.45 -7.54 -18.32
C GLU A 39 -1.68 -8.72 -17.70
N TYR A 40 -0.37 -8.71 -17.87
CA TYR A 40 0.52 -9.76 -17.41
C TYR A 40 0.43 -10.01 -15.89
N LYS A 41 0.31 -8.94 -15.07
CA LYS A 41 0.14 -9.09 -13.61
C LYS A 41 -1.10 -9.92 -13.25
N HIS A 42 -2.20 -9.75 -13.99
CA HIS A 42 -3.44 -10.49 -13.73
C HIS A 42 -3.32 -11.98 -14.05
N VAL A 43 -2.55 -12.32 -15.09
CA VAL A 43 -2.25 -13.72 -15.44
C VAL A 43 -1.51 -14.41 -14.29
N VAL A 44 -0.44 -13.78 -13.81
CA VAL A 44 0.41 -14.40 -12.78
C VAL A 44 -0.28 -14.44 -11.42
N LEU A 45 -0.84 -13.30 -10.98
CA LEU A 45 -1.51 -13.22 -9.67
C LEU A 45 -2.78 -14.07 -9.62
N GLY A 46 -3.51 -14.19 -10.74
CA GLY A 46 -4.65 -15.08 -10.82
C GLY A 46 -4.27 -16.56 -10.67
N LEU A 47 -3.14 -17.01 -11.26
CA LEU A 47 -2.66 -18.39 -11.07
C LEU A 47 -2.20 -18.65 -9.63
N ILE A 48 -1.49 -17.70 -9.02
CA ILE A 48 -1.06 -17.81 -7.62
C ILE A 48 -2.29 -17.91 -6.71
N PHE A 49 -3.32 -17.10 -6.97
CA PHE A 49 -4.57 -17.16 -6.23
C PHE A 49 -5.29 -18.49 -6.42
N LEU A 50 -5.37 -18.99 -7.65
CA LEU A 50 -5.98 -20.29 -7.96
C LEU A 50 -5.27 -21.45 -7.25
N LYS A 51 -3.94 -21.43 -7.22
CA LYS A 51 -3.15 -22.40 -6.46
C LYS A 51 -3.49 -22.34 -4.97
N TYR A 52 -3.54 -21.13 -4.40
CA TYR A 52 -3.87 -20.94 -2.99
C TYR A 52 -5.23 -21.55 -2.63
N ILE A 53 -6.28 -21.20 -3.36
CA ILE A 53 -7.63 -21.70 -3.05
C ILE A 53 -7.74 -23.21 -3.29
N SER A 54 -7.06 -23.75 -4.30
CA SER A 54 -7.05 -25.19 -4.57
C SER A 54 -6.34 -25.95 -3.45
N ASP A 55 -5.21 -25.47 -2.95
CA ASP A 55 -4.48 -26.13 -1.86
C ASP A 55 -5.28 -26.10 -0.55
N ALA A 56 -5.88 -24.95 -0.21
CA ALA A 56 -6.74 -24.84 0.96
C ALA A 56 -7.96 -25.78 0.88
N PHE A 57 -8.53 -25.91 -0.32
CA PHE A 57 -9.62 -26.85 -0.58
C PHE A 57 -9.16 -28.30 -0.43
N GLU A 58 -8.06 -28.70 -1.07
CA GLU A 58 -7.56 -30.08 -1.05
C GLU A 58 -7.17 -30.53 0.36
N GLU A 59 -6.62 -29.63 1.19
CA GLU A 59 -6.32 -29.92 2.60
C GLU A 59 -7.60 -30.24 3.41
N LEU A 60 -8.64 -29.39 3.26
CA LEU A 60 -9.92 -29.62 3.92
C LEU A 60 -10.64 -30.85 3.37
N TYR A 61 -10.60 -31.05 2.05
CA TYR A 61 -11.13 -32.24 1.39
C TYR A 61 -10.54 -33.54 1.94
N ALA A 62 -9.21 -33.58 2.11
CA ALA A 62 -8.53 -34.76 2.66
C ALA A 62 -8.95 -35.03 4.11
N ARG A 63 -9.17 -33.99 4.93
CA ARG A 63 -9.66 -34.11 6.30
C ARG A 63 -11.10 -34.64 6.33
N LEU A 64 -12.01 -34.02 5.55
CA LEU A 64 -13.41 -34.46 5.47
C LEU A 64 -13.51 -35.90 4.94
N LYS A 65 -12.67 -36.27 3.99
CA LYS A 65 -12.59 -37.62 3.46
C LYS A 65 -12.17 -38.65 4.52
N ALA A 66 -11.28 -38.28 5.43
CA ALA A 66 -10.89 -39.16 6.55
C ALA A 66 -12.01 -39.28 7.61
N GLU A 67 -12.93 -38.31 7.67
CA GLU A 67 -14.08 -38.25 8.59
C GLU A 67 -15.41 -38.69 7.93
N GLU A 68 -15.38 -39.20 6.69
CA GLU A 68 -16.59 -39.60 5.93
C GLU A 68 -17.41 -40.67 6.66
N GLU A 69 -16.75 -41.62 7.33
CA GLU A 69 -17.42 -42.63 8.15
C GLU A 69 -18.13 -42.04 9.39
N LEU A 70 -17.75 -40.83 9.79
CA LEU A 70 -18.37 -40.06 10.88
C LEU A 70 -19.50 -39.14 10.38
N GLY A 71 -19.79 -39.12 9.08
CA GLY A 71 -20.86 -38.38 8.46
C GLY A 71 -20.44 -37.07 7.78
N ALA A 72 -19.13 -36.78 7.65
CA ALA A 72 -18.66 -35.66 6.85
C ALA A 72 -18.85 -35.91 5.36
N ASP A 73 -19.22 -34.89 4.57
CA ASP A 73 -19.33 -34.98 3.12
C ASP A 73 -18.29 -34.07 2.45
N PRO A 74 -17.23 -34.64 1.83
CA PRO A 74 -16.19 -33.85 1.14
C PRO A 74 -16.67 -33.05 -0.07
N GLU A 75 -17.86 -33.30 -0.58
CA GLU A 75 -18.44 -32.56 -1.73
C GLU A 75 -19.55 -31.58 -1.27
N ASP A 76 -19.84 -31.47 0.03
CA ASP A 76 -20.79 -30.48 0.55
C ASP A 76 -20.10 -29.12 0.70
N ARG A 77 -20.62 -28.10 0.01
CA ARG A 77 -20.12 -26.72 0.09
C ARG A 77 -20.23 -26.09 1.48
N ASP A 78 -21.20 -26.48 2.26
CA ASP A 78 -21.44 -25.88 3.57
C ASP A 78 -20.33 -26.22 4.56
N GLU A 79 -19.68 -27.37 4.41
CA GLU A 79 -18.47 -27.75 5.16
C GLU A 79 -17.30 -26.79 4.90
N TYR A 80 -17.14 -26.33 3.65
CA TYR A 80 -16.09 -25.36 3.29
C TYR A 80 -16.43 -23.95 3.74
N ASN A 81 -17.70 -23.55 3.60
CA ASN A 81 -18.17 -22.23 4.02
C ASN A 81 -18.03 -22.06 5.54
N ALA A 82 -18.29 -23.10 6.33
CA ALA A 82 -18.14 -23.09 7.79
C ALA A 82 -16.69 -22.80 8.23
N GLU A 83 -15.71 -23.19 7.41
CA GLU A 83 -14.28 -22.98 7.67
C GLU A 83 -13.66 -21.82 6.88
N ASN A 84 -14.48 -21.01 6.21
CA ASN A 84 -14.03 -19.91 5.34
C ASN A 84 -13.05 -20.40 4.24
N VAL A 85 -13.27 -21.59 3.69
CA VAL A 85 -12.55 -22.14 2.56
C VAL A 85 -13.42 -22.05 1.31
N PHE A 86 -12.84 -21.63 0.18
CA PHE A 86 -13.55 -21.61 -1.08
C PHE A 86 -13.76 -23.02 -1.62
N PHE A 87 -14.98 -23.32 -2.07
CA PHE A 87 -15.25 -24.58 -2.72
C PHE A 87 -14.63 -24.62 -4.12
N VAL A 88 -13.87 -25.67 -4.45
CA VAL A 88 -13.19 -25.81 -5.73
C VAL A 88 -13.74 -27.03 -6.48
N PRO A 89 -14.54 -26.85 -7.56
CA PRO A 89 -15.01 -27.92 -8.40
C PRO A 89 -13.88 -28.75 -9.00
N GLN A 90 -14.15 -30.00 -9.34
CA GLN A 90 -13.14 -30.96 -9.77
C GLN A 90 -12.32 -30.46 -10.97
N GLU A 91 -12.98 -29.83 -11.96
CA GLU A 91 -12.36 -29.26 -13.16
C GLU A 91 -11.53 -28.00 -12.89
N ALA A 92 -11.60 -27.44 -11.68
CA ALA A 92 -10.86 -26.28 -11.26
C ALA A 92 -9.74 -26.58 -10.25
N ARG A 93 -9.63 -27.82 -9.77
CA ARG A 93 -8.57 -28.25 -8.84
C ARG A 93 -7.21 -28.15 -9.50
N TRP A 94 -6.21 -27.73 -8.74
CA TRP A 94 -4.86 -27.53 -9.29
C TRP A 94 -4.30 -28.81 -9.91
N SER A 95 -4.54 -29.96 -9.32
CA SER A 95 -4.15 -31.29 -9.83
C SER A 95 -4.72 -31.55 -11.24
N PHE A 96 -5.97 -31.16 -11.50
CA PHE A 96 -6.57 -31.24 -12.84
C PHE A 96 -5.86 -30.33 -13.83
N LEU A 97 -5.66 -29.04 -13.49
CA LEU A 97 -4.98 -28.08 -14.36
C LEU A 97 -3.54 -28.49 -14.66
N LEU A 98 -2.82 -29.00 -13.66
CA LEU A 98 -1.48 -29.52 -13.82
C LEU A 98 -1.43 -30.69 -14.84
N SER A 99 -2.43 -31.58 -14.81
CA SER A 99 -2.56 -32.67 -15.80
C SER A 99 -2.77 -32.15 -17.23
N LYS A 100 -3.27 -30.91 -17.41
CA LYS A 100 -3.52 -30.26 -18.69
C LYS A 100 -2.45 -29.25 -19.10
N ALA A 101 -1.46 -28.98 -18.26
CA ALA A 101 -0.48 -27.91 -18.44
C ALA A 101 0.27 -27.95 -19.79
N LYS A 102 0.45 -29.15 -20.38
CA LYS A 102 1.13 -29.33 -21.69
C LYS A 102 0.20 -29.28 -22.90
N GLN A 103 -1.10 -29.06 -22.70
CA GLN A 103 -2.06 -29.00 -23.81
C GLN A 103 -2.10 -27.60 -24.43
N PRO A 104 -2.27 -27.47 -25.76
CA PRO A 104 -2.28 -26.19 -26.44
C PRO A 104 -3.48 -25.29 -26.06
N ASP A 105 -4.51 -25.87 -25.49
CA ASP A 105 -5.71 -25.18 -25.02
C ASP A 105 -5.75 -24.98 -23.50
N ILE A 106 -4.59 -25.08 -22.81
CA ILE A 106 -4.48 -24.88 -21.37
C ILE A 106 -5.12 -23.57 -20.90
N GLY A 107 -5.03 -22.48 -21.68
CA GLY A 107 -5.66 -21.22 -21.36
C GLY A 107 -7.17 -21.31 -21.19
N LYS A 108 -7.86 -22.16 -22.02
CA LYS A 108 -9.30 -22.39 -21.88
C LYS A 108 -9.64 -23.18 -20.61
N PHE A 109 -8.78 -24.14 -20.24
CA PHE A 109 -8.98 -24.87 -18.98
C PHE A 109 -8.87 -23.95 -17.78
N VAL A 110 -7.92 -23.02 -17.78
CA VAL A 110 -7.78 -22.03 -16.70
C VAL A 110 -8.99 -21.07 -16.66
N ASP A 111 -9.42 -20.51 -17.80
CA ASP A 111 -10.59 -19.63 -17.85
C ASP A 111 -11.87 -20.36 -17.36
N ASN A 112 -12.08 -21.62 -17.78
CA ASN A 112 -13.20 -22.44 -17.32
C ASN A 112 -13.11 -22.73 -15.81
N ALA A 113 -11.93 -22.98 -15.29
CA ALA A 113 -11.72 -23.18 -13.86
C ALA A 113 -12.09 -21.93 -13.04
N MET A 114 -11.70 -20.74 -13.53
CA MET A 114 -12.10 -19.45 -12.91
C MET A 114 -13.61 -19.27 -12.92
N ASP A 115 -14.28 -19.58 -14.04
CA ASP A 115 -15.75 -19.53 -14.14
C ASP A 115 -16.44 -20.49 -13.17
N ALA A 116 -15.95 -21.73 -13.09
CA ALA A 116 -16.49 -22.75 -12.19
C ALA A 116 -16.37 -22.34 -10.70
N ILE A 117 -15.21 -21.79 -10.31
CA ILE A 117 -15.00 -21.30 -8.94
C ILE A 117 -15.93 -20.12 -8.62
N GLU A 118 -16.06 -19.13 -9.50
CA GLU A 118 -16.97 -17.98 -9.29
C GLU A 118 -18.43 -18.40 -9.17
N LYS A 119 -18.84 -19.43 -9.89
CA LYS A 119 -20.20 -19.98 -9.83
C LYS A 119 -20.51 -20.58 -8.46
N GLU A 120 -19.56 -21.28 -7.88
CA GLU A 120 -19.71 -21.94 -6.59
C GLU A 120 -19.47 -21.00 -5.40
N ASN A 121 -18.75 -19.88 -5.61
CA ASN A 121 -18.39 -18.92 -4.55
C ASN A 121 -18.88 -17.51 -4.88
N PRO A 122 -20.09 -17.11 -4.44
CA PRO A 122 -20.69 -15.81 -4.78
C PRO A 122 -19.83 -14.59 -4.39
N SER A 123 -19.00 -14.69 -3.36
CA SER A 123 -18.08 -13.63 -2.91
C SER A 123 -16.95 -13.34 -3.92
N LEU A 124 -16.64 -14.29 -4.80
CA LEU A 124 -15.64 -14.16 -5.87
C LEU A 124 -16.23 -13.75 -7.21
N LYS A 125 -17.55 -13.56 -7.33
CA LYS A 125 -18.23 -13.24 -8.58
C LYS A 125 -17.64 -11.99 -9.25
N GLY A 126 -17.12 -12.15 -10.48
CA GLY A 126 -16.51 -11.08 -11.27
C GLY A 126 -15.09 -10.68 -10.81
N VAL A 127 -14.51 -11.42 -9.86
CA VAL A 127 -13.18 -11.14 -9.29
C VAL A 127 -12.07 -11.81 -10.08
N LEU A 128 -12.27 -13.08 -10.47
CA LEU A 128 -11.22 -13.88 -11.07
C LEU A 128 -10.92 -13.44 -12.53
N PRO A 129 -9.65 -13.36 -12.93
CA PRO A 129 -9.28 -12.97 -14.28
C PRO A 129 -9.59 -14.10 -15.28
N LYS A 130 -10.27 -13.78 -16.38
CA LYS A 130 -10.56 -14.70 -17.48
C LYS A 130 -9.86 -14.19 -18.73
N VAL A 131 -8.54 -14.37 -18.76
CA VAL A 131 -7.64 -13.78 -19.75
C VAL A 131 -6.65 -14.78 -20.34
N TYR A 132 -6.80 -16.08 -20.00
CA TYR A 132 -5.82 -17.11 -20.31
C TYR A 132 -6.00 -17.74 -21.68
N ALA A 133 -7.22 -17.72 -22.27
CA ALA A 133 -7.50 -18.25 -23.60
C ALA A 133 -7.18 -17.27 -24.75
N ARG A 134 -6.51 -16.13 -24.46
CA ARG A 134 -6.19 -15.11 -25.47
C ARG A 134 -5.07 -15.58 -26.42
N GLN A 135 -5.15 -15.15 -27.70
CA GLN A 135 -4.19 -15.55 -28.75
C GLN A 135 -2.76 -15.06 -28.51
N ASN A 136 -2.60 -14.00 -27.75
CA ASN A 136 -1.27 -13.41 -27.44
C ASN A 136 -0.58 -14.05 -26.22
N LEU A 137 -1.24 -14.98 -25.52
CA LEU A 137 -0.64 -15.73 -24.41
C LEU A 137 -0.11 -17.07 -24.93
N ASP A 138 1.20 -17.27 -24.81
CA ASP A 138 1.84 -18.52 -25.22
C ASP A 138 1.43 -19.68 -24.32
N PRO A 139 0.75 -20.73 -24.87
CA PRO A 139 0.31 -21.88 -24.08
C PRO A 139 1.47 -22.65 -23.43
N THR A 140 2.63 -22.71 -24.09
CA THR A 140 3.81 -23.42 -23.56
C THR A 140 4.34 -22.71 -22.32
N GLY A 141 4.53 -21.38 -22.41
CA GLY A 141 4.97 -20.56 -21.28
C GLY A 141 3.97 -20.57 -20.13
N LEU A 142 2.66 -20.57 -20.43
CA LEU A 142 1.60 -20.70 -19.42
C LEU A 142 1.69 -22.06 -18.70
N GLY A 143 1.88 -23.16 -19.45
CA GLY A 143 2.07 -24.49 -18.89
C GLY A 143 3.31 -24.60 -18.01
N GLU A 144 4.46 -24.04 -18.45
CA GLU A 144 5.68 -23.98 -17.63
C GLU A 144 5.47 -23.21 -16.32
N LEU A 145 4.69 -22.12 -16.35
CA LEU A 145 4.38 -21.35 -15.14
C LEU A 145 3.49 -22.13 -14.19
N ILE A 146 2.48 -22.87 -14.70
CA ILE A 146 1.60 -23.75 -13.91
C ILE A 146 2.44 -24.86 -13.26
N ASP A 147 3.33 -25.52 -14.02
CA ASP A 147 4.24 -26.55 -13.49
C ASP A 147 5.12 -25.97 -12.37
N LEU A 148 5.67 -24.79 -12.55
CA LEU A 148 6.55 -24.15 -11.56
C LEU A 148 5.80 -23.77 -10.28
N ILE A 149 4.61 -23.16 -10.41
CA ILE A 149 3.76 -22.83 -9.25
C ILE A 149 3.32 -24.11 -8.54
N GLY A 150 3.02 -25.18 -9.28
CA GLY A 150 2.65 -26.49 -8.73
C GLY A 150 3.74 -27.14 -7.88
N ASN A 151 5.00 -26.87 -8.19
CA ASN A 151 6.16 -27.38 -7.45
C ASN A 151 6.55 -26.54 -6.23
N ILE A 152 5.81 -25.48 -5.91
CA ILE A 152 6.01 -24.76 -4.65
C ILE A 152 5.58 -25.66 -3.51
N ALA A 153 6.55 -26.19 -2.76
CA ALA A 153 6.28 -26.91 -1.53
C ALA A 153 5.74 -25.93 -0.47
N LEU A 154 4.43 -25.85 -0.39
CA LEU A 154 3.75 -25.15 0.68
C LEU A 154 3.83 -26.08 1.89
N GLY A 155 4.52 -25.69 2.95
CA GLY A 155 4.81 -26.55 4.09
C GLY A 155 3.55 -27.12 4.77
N ASP A 156 3.74 -28.12 5.62
CA ASP A 156 2.78 -29.05 6.21
C ASP A 156 1.58 -28.46 7.03
N THR A 157 1.28 -27.16 6.96
CA THR A 157 0.14 -26.55 7.66
C THR A 157 -0.49 -25.41 6.86
N LYS A 158 -1.83 -25.34 6.86
CA LYS A 158 -2.69 -24.31 6.23
C LYS A 158 -2.22 -22.85 6.52
N ALA A 159 -1.80 -22.56 7.75
CA ALA A 159 -1.30 -21.25 8.13
C ALA A 159 0.01 -20.88 7.39
N ARG A 160 0.94 -21.83 7.22
CA ARG A 160 2.19 -21.59 6.47
C ARG A 160 1.96 -21.41 4.98
N SER A 161 1.02 -22.16 4.42
CA SER A 161 0.65 -22.06 3.00
C SER A 161 0.07 -20.69 2.68
N ALA A 162 -0.87 -20.20 3.49
CA ALA A 162 -1.46 -18.88 3.34
C ALA A 162 -0.43 -17.75 3.49
N ASP A 163 0.47 -17.84 4.46
CA ASP A 163 1.53 -16.86 4.67
C ASP A 163 2.51 -16.81 3.49
N VAL A 164 2.99 -17.96 3.02
CA VAL A 164 3.93 -18.01 1.88
C VAL A 164 3.31 -17.45 0.61
N LEU A 165 2.08 -17.84 0.27
CA LEU A 165 1.41 -17.35 -0.93
C LEU A 165 0.98 -15.88 -0.77
N GLY A 166 0.61 -15.45 0.42
CA GLY A 166 0.39 -14.06 0.74
C GLY A 166 1.63 -13.20 0.52
N HIS A 167 2.79 -13.66 0.97
CA HIS A 167 4.09 -13.01 0.72
C HIS A 167 4.47 -12.99 -0.76
N VAL A 168 4.30 -14.12 -1.46
CA VAL A 168 4.52 -14.19 -2.91
C VAL A 168 3.60 -13.22 -3.65
N PHE A 169 2.34 -13.14 -3.27
CA PHE A 169 1.38 -12.21 -3.86
C PHE A 169 1.80 -10.74 -3.67
N GLU A 170 2.21 -10.35 -2.46
CA GLU A 170 2.75 -9.02 -2.17
C GLU A 170 4.03 -8.72 -2.93
N TYR A 171 4.96 -9.66 -2.99
CA TYR A 171 6.20 -9.52 -3.74
C TYR A 171 5.90 -9.22 -5.22
N PHE A 172 5.01 -9.97 -5.84
CA PHE A 172 4.61 -9.73 -7.22
C PHE A 172 3.90 -8.39 -7.41
N LEU A 173 3.05 -7.96 -6.48
CA LEU A 173 2.46 -6.62 -6.52
C LEU A 173 3.54 -5.53 -6.51
N GLY A 174 4.57 -5.68 -5.69
CA GLY A 174 5.71 -4.77 -5.62
C GLY A 174 6.53 -4.75 -6.91
N GLU A 175 6.89 -5.91 -7.45
CA GLU A 175 7.64 -6.05 -8.71
C GLU A 175 6.87 -5.49 -9.91
N PHE A 176 5.56 -5.71 -9.98
CA PHE A 176 4.71 -5.12 -11.01
C PHE A 176 4.63 -3.60 -10.91
N ALA A 177 4.53 -3.07 -9.70
CA ALA A 177 4.56 -1.63 -9.47
C ALA A 177 5.88 -1.00 -9.94
N LEU A 178 7.01 -1.69 -9.74
CA LEU A 178 8.32 -1.30 -10.26
C LEU A 178 8.37 -1.33 -11.81
N ALA A 179 7.82 -2.38 -12.42
CA ALA A 179 7.85 -2.60 -13.86
C ALA A 179 6.95 -1.64 -14.65
N GLU A 180 5.79 -1.25 -14.10
CA GLU A 180 4.84 -0.31 -14.73
C GLU A 180 5.39 1.12 -14.79
N GLY A 181 6.31 1.50 -13.93
CA GLY A 181 6.98 2.79 -13.92
C GLY A 181 6.02 3.98 -13.80
N LYS A 182 6.44 5.16 -14.33
CA LYS A 182 5.68 6.42 -14.21
C LYS A 182 4.32 6.45 -14.94
N LYS A 183 4.05 5.53 -15.86
CA LYS A 183 2.83 5.54 -16.70
C LYS A 183 1.68 4.72 -16.11
N GLY A 184 1.94 3.83 -15.17
CA GLY A 184 0.92 2.99 -14.53
C GLY A 184 0.10 3.69 -13.45
N GLY A 185 0.42 4.92 -13.09
CA GLY A 185 -0.39 5.90 -12.35
C GLY A 185 -0.88 5.52 -10.95
N GLN A 186 -0.83 4.27 -10.56
CA GLN A 186 -1.31 3.82 -9.27
C GLN A 186 -0.13 3.55 -8.35
N PHE A 187 -0.04 4.38 -7.33
CA PHE A 187 1.05 4.33 -6.37
C PHE A 187 0.89 3.10 -5.47
N TYR A 188 1.75 2.12 -5.67
CA TYR A 188 1.96 1.11 -4.65
C TYR A 188 2.52 1.79 -3.40
N THR A 189 1.79 1.73 -2.31
CA THR A 189 2.26 2.28 -1.05
C THR A 189 3.30 1.34 -0.45
N PRO A 190 4.53 1.79 -0.18
CA PRO A 190 5.55 0.96 0.42
C PRO A 190 5.08 0.39 1.76
N ARG A 191 5.38 -0.87 2.00
CA ARG A 191 4.94 -1.60 3.20
C ARG A 191 5.31 -0.85 4.49
N SER A 192 6.53 -0.33 4.60
CA SER A 192 6.97 0.40 5.80
C SER A 192 6.19 1.69 6.05
N VAL A 193 5.65 2.34 4.99
CA VAL A 193 4.76 3.51 5.14
C VAL A 193 3.38 3.10 5.63
N VAL A 194 2.86 1.97 5.12
CA VAL A 194 1.57 1.43 5.59
C VAL A 194 1.66 0.99 7.04
N GLU A 195 2.72 0.26 7.40
CA GLU A 195 3.01 -0.14 8.78
C GLU A 195 3.07 1.08 9.70
N LEU A 196 3.78 2.15 9.29
CA LEU A 196 3.85 3.39 10.07
C LEU A 196 2.48 4.03 10.30
N LEU A 197 1.64 4.12 9.26
CA LEU A 197 0.28 4.67 9.38
C LEU A 197 -0.57 3.87 10.36
N VAL A 198 -0.51 2.55 10.27
CA VAL A 198 -1.28 1.63 11.12
C VAL A 198 -0.77 1.67 12.56
N GLU A 199 0.55 1.64 12.78
CA GLU A 199 1.14 1.75 14.12
C GLU A 199 0.78 3.08 14.80
N MET A 200 0.73 4.19 14.05
CA MET A 200 0.35 5.49 14.62
C MET A 200 -1.14 5.59 14.94
N LEU A 201 -2.03 4.96 14.14
CA LEU A 201 -3.48 5.03 14.33
C LEU A 201 -4.03 3.97 15.29
N GLU A 202 -3.40 2.80 15.37
CA GLU A 202 -3.79 1.68 16.22
C GLU A 202 -5.27 1.27 16.02
N PRO A 203 -5.67 0.77 14.83
CA PRO A 203 -7.05 0.41 14.53
C PRO A 203 -7.42 -0.94 15.15
N TYR A 204 -7.61 -1.02 16.48
CA TYR A 204 -7.92 -2.27 17.17
C TYR A 204 -9.32 -2.81 16.86
N HIS A 205 -10.28 -1.94 16.54
CA HIS A 205 -11.66 -2.31 16.27
C HIS A 205 -12.40 -1.16 15.57
N GLY A 206 -13.51 -1.47 14.92
CA GLY A 206 -14.36 -0.47 14.27
C GLY A 206 -14.23 -0.46 12.75
N ARG A 207 -14.68 0.60 12.13
CA ARG A 207 -14.76 0.74 10.67
C ARG A 207 -13.50 1.40 10.13
N VAL A 208 -12.78 0.68 9.27
CA VAL A 208 -11.61 1.16 8.56
C VAL A 208 -11.99 1.43 7.11
N PHE A 209 -11.76 2.64 6.63
CA PHE A 209 -12.15 3.08 5.29
C PHE A 209 -10.96 3.58 4.48
N ASP A 210 -10.92 3.14 3.20
CA ASP A 210 -10.02 3.65 2.19
C ASP A 210 -10.79 3.88 0.87
N PRO A 211 -11.10 5.14 0.51
CA PRO A 211 -11.85 5.46 -0.72
C PRO A 211 -11.02 5.36 -2.01
N CYS A 212 -9.76 4.98 -1.93
CA CYS A 212 -8.84 4.79 -3.06
C CYS A 212 -7.91 3.58 -2.79
N CYS A 213 -8.53 2.45 -2.42
CA CYS A 213 -7.87 1.34 -1.71
C CYS A 213 -6.81 0.57 -2.53
N GLY A 214 -6.70 0.82 -3.83
CA GLY A 214 -5.71 0.15 -4.66
C GLY A 214 -5.81 -1.37 -4.55
N SER A 215 -4.69 -2.03 -4.27
CA SER A 215 -4.62 -3.48 -4.04
C SER A 215 -4.97 -3.93 -2.62
N GLY A 216 -5.45 -3.02 -1.75
CA GLY A 216 -5.88 -3.35 -0.40
C GLY A 216 -4.79 -3.44 0.66
N GLY A 217 -3.60 -2.92 0.39
CA GLY A 217 -2.46 -3.00 1.31
C GLY A 217 -2.73 -2.38 2.69
N MET A 218 -3.50 -1.28 2.75
CA MET A 218 -3.90 -0.64 4.02
C MET A 218 -4.74 -1.58 4.88
N PHE A 219 -5.69 -2.29 4.28
CA PHE A 219 -6.55 -3.25 4.98
C PHE A 219 -5.78 -4.46 5.50
N VAL A 220 -4.89 -5.01 4.65
CA VAL A 220 -4.03 -6.14 5.04
C VAL A 220 -3.18 -5.82 6.26
N GLN A 221 -2.55 -4.65 6.29
CA GLN A 221 -1.73 -4.25 7.43
C GLN A 221 -2.58 -3.92 8.67
N SER A 222 -3.77 -3.36 8.50
CA SER A 222 -4.69 -3.11 9.62
C SER A 222 -5.13 -4.41 10.29
N GLU A 223 -5.52 -5.44 9.51
CA GLU A 223 -5.88 -6.77 10.05
C GLU A 223 -4.67 -7.47 10.69
N LYS A 224 -3.49 -7.35 10.07
CA LYS A 224 -2.25 -7.88 10.64
C LYS A 224 -1.95 -7.24 12.00
N PHE A 225 -2.10 -5.92 12.12
CA PHE A 225 -1.93 -5.20 13.39
C PHE A 225 -2.88 -5.73 14.47
N VAL A 226 -4.17 -5.90 14.15
CA VAL A 226 -5.16 -6.45 15.07
C VAL A 226 -4.74 -7.85 15.55
N THR A 227 -4.33 -8.72 14.64
CA THR A 227 -3.92 -10.09 14.96
C THR A 227 -2.65 -10.13 15.81
N GLU A 228 -1.65 -9.30 15.52
CA GLU A 228 -0.39 -9.22 16.29
C GLU A 228 -0.60 -8.68 17.71
N HIS A 229 -1.66 -7.91 17.94
CA HIS A 229 -2.03 -7.35 19.25
C HIS A 229 -3.16 -8.14 19.96
N GLN A 230 -3.27 -9.45 19.70
CA GLN A 230 -4.21 -10.38 20.32
C GLN A 230 -5.69 -10.08 20.03
N GLY A 231 -6.00 -9.29 19.02
CA GLY A 231 -7.33 -9.13 18.49
C GLY A 231 -7.79 -10.36 17.70
N ARG A 232 -9.09 -10.43 17.40
CA ARG A 232 -9.66 -11.47 16.55
C ARG A 232 -9.67 -11.03 15.11
N ALA A 233 -9.51 -11.94 14.18
CA ALA A 233 -9.77 -11.68 12.78
C ALA A 233 -11.18 -11.08 12.61
N ASN A 234 -11.29 -10.00 11.82
CA ASN A 234 -12.52 -9.22 11.62
C ASN A 234 -13.03 -8.43 12.84
N ASP A 235 -12.19 -8.10 13.83
CA ASP A 235 -12.53 -7.10 14.85
C ASP A 235 -12.67 -5.69 14.22
N ILE A 236 -12.06 -5.48 13.05
CA ILE A 236 -12.30 -4.31 12.19
C ILE A 236 -13.24 -4.67 11.03
N SER A 237 -14.04 -3.71 10.59
CA SER A 237 -14.88 -3.82 9.40
C SER A 237 -14.30 -2.95 8.29
N ILE A 238 -13.99 -3.57 7.16
CA ILE A 238 -13.28 -2.92 6.05
C ILE A 238 -14.27 -2.36 5.05
N TYR A 239 -14.09 -1.09 4.69
CA TYR A 239 -14.82 -0.39 3.65
C TYR A 239 -13.83 0.17 2.64
N GLY A 240 -14.05 -0.08 1.37
CA GLY A 240 -13.13 0.37 0.33
C GLY A 240 -13.83 0.77 -0.95
N GLN A 241 -13.17 1.64 -1.71
CA GLN A 241 -13.58 1.93 -3.08
C GLN A 241 -12.36 2.03 -3.98
N GLU A 242 -12.48 1.50 -5.20
CA GLU A 242 -11.48 1.59 -6.24
C GLU A 242 -12.14 1.94 -7.57
N SER A 243 -11.54 2.83 -8.36
CA SER A 243 -12.05 3.26 -9.66
C SER A 243 -11.62 2.34 -10.81
N ASN A 244 -10.50 1.65 -10.65
CA ASN A 244 -10.00 0.71 -11.66
C ASN A 244 -10.48 -0.71 -11.33
N GLN A 245 -11.28 -1.30 -12.23
CA GLN A 245 -11.83 -2.64 -12.04
C GLN A 245 -10.76 -3.73 -11.86
N THR A 246 -9.67 -3.64 -12.61
CA THR A 246 -8.62 -4.66 -12.51
C THR A 246 -7.86 -4.57 -11.19
N THR A 247 -7.62 -3.38 -10.69
CA THR A 247 -7.03 -3.14 -9.37
C THR A 247 -7.97 -3.57 -8.25
N TRP A 248 -9.28 -3.30 -8.38
CA TRP A 248 -10.29 -3.81 -7.45
C TRP A 248 -10.30 -5.35 -7.38
N ARG A 249 -10.18 -6.05 -8.53
CA ARG A 249 -10.03 -7.52 -8.53
C ARG A 249 -8.81 -7.97 -7.76
N LEU A 250 -7.66 -7.30 -7.94
CA LEU A 250 -6.45 -7.59 -7.18
C LEU A 250 -6.66 -7.38 -5.67
N CYS A 251 -7.35 -6.29 -5.28
CA CYS A 251 -7.72 -6.05 -3.89
C CYS A 251 -8.55 -7.20 -3.32
N LYS A 252 -9.60 -7.61 -4.03
CA LYS A 252 -10.47 -8.71 -3.62
C LYS A 252 -9.70 -10.03 -3.43
N MET A 253 -8.82 -10.37 -4.37
CA MET A 253 -7.97 -11.55 -4.26
C MET A 253 -6.97 -11.44 -3.10
N ASN A 254 -6.35 -10.28 -2.92
CA ASN A 254 -5.39 -10.02 -1.84
C ASN A 254 -6.02 -10.20 -0.45
N LEU A 255 -7.25 -9.70 -0.27
CA LEU A 255 -8.00 -9.84 0.97
C LEU A 255 -8.47 -11.29 1.18
N ALA A 256 -8.93 -11.95 0.11
CA ALA A 256 -9.42 -13.32 0.15
C ALA A 256 -8.33 -14.33 0.57
N ILE A 257 -7.09 -14.19 0.10
CA ILE A 257 -5.93 -15.01 0.52
C ILE A 257 -5.74 -14.97 2.05
N ARG A 258 -6.13 -13.88 2.69
CA ARG A 258 -5.94 -13.66 4.13
C ARG A 258 -7.21 -13.87 4.95
N GLY A 259 -8.28 -14.36 4.32
CA GLY A 259 -9.56 -14.57 4.98
C GLY A 259 -10.24 -13.27 5.46
N ILE A 260 -9.88 -12.13 4.87
CA ILE A 260 -10.43 -10.82 5.23
C ILE A 260 -11.73 -10.57 4.47
N ASP A 261 -12.81 -10.24 5.18
CA ASP A 261 -14.10 -9.92 4.55
C ASP A 261 -13.98 -8.67 3.67
N SER A 262 -14.19 -8.84 2.39
CA SER A 262 -14.12 -7.79 1.37
C SER A 262 -15.48 -7.40 0.80
N SER A 263 -16.58 -7.75 1.45
CA SER A 263 -17.96 -7.50 0.98
C SER A 263 -18.26 -6.01 0.76
N GLN A 264 -17.63 -5.14 1.54
CA GLN A 264 -17.75 -3.69 1.45
C GLN A 264 -16.64 -3.01 0.62
N VAL A 265 -15.85 -3.78 -0.12
CA VAL A 265 -14.93 -3.21 -1.12
C VAL A 265 -15.65 -3.09 -2.45
N LYS A 266 -15.98 -1.86 -2.85
CA LYS A 266 -16.80 -1.54 -4.00
C LYS A 266 -15.94 -1.04 -5.17
N TRP A 267 -16.50 -1.14 -6.38
CA TRP A 267 -15.91 -0.62 -7.60
C TRP A 267 -16.92 0.17 -8.41
N ASN A 268 -16.48 1.29 -8.97
CA ASN A 268 -17.11 1.96 -10.09
C ASN A 268 -16.06 2.79 -10.85
N ASN A 269 -16.28 3.03 -12.13
CA ASN A 269 -15.35 3.75 -13.01
C ASN A 269 -15.36 5.28 -12.84
N GLU A 270 -16.33 5.83 -12.11
CA GLU A 270 -16.48 7.27 -11.89
C GLU A 270 -15.62 7.74 -10.70
N GLY A 271 -15.21 6.81 -9.83
CA GLY A 271 -14.39 7.08 -8.64
C GLY A 271 -15.16 7.71 -7.48
N SER A 272 -14.46 7.90 -6.38
CA SER A 272 -15.04 8.27 -5.07
C SER A 272 -15.59 9.69 -5.00
N PHE A 273 -15.16 10.58 -5.88
CA PHE A 273 -15.70 11.94 -5.90
C PHE A 273 -17.05 12.02 -6.60
N LEU A 274 -17.17 11.45 -7.81
CA LEU A 274 -18.37 11.54 -8.63
C LEU A 274 -19.43 10.51 -8.24
N ASN A 275 -19.00 9.34 -7.80
CA ASN A 275 -19.89 8.24 -7.41
C ASN A 275 -19.39 7.52 -6.17
N ASP A 276 -19.59 8.17 -5.03
CA ASP A 276 -19.23 7.64 -3.72
C ASP A 276 -20.10 6.42 -3.38
N ALA A 277 -19.47 5.26 -3.28
CA ALA A 277 -20.16 4.01 -2.98
C ALA A 277 -20.55 3.87 -1.49
N HIS A 278 -20.05 4.76 -0.63
CA HIS A 278 -20.21 4.71 0.83
C HIS A 278 -20.74 6.03 1.42
N LYS A 279 -21.66 6.71 0.73
CA LYS A 279 -22.13 8.08 1.04
C LYS A 279 -22.46 8.34 2.52
N ASP A 280 -23.06 7.34 3.19
CA ASP A 280 -23.51 7.47 4.58
C ASP A 280 -22.51 6.92 5.61
N LEU A 281 -21.38 6.39 5.14
CA LEU A 281 -20.37 5.82 6.03
C LEU A 281 -19.75 6.92 6.90
N LYS A 282 -19.67 6.63 8.19
CA LYS A 282 -18.85 7.36 9.17
C LYS A 282 -17.84 6.38 9.76
N ALA A 283 -16.60 6.48 9.29
CA ALA A 283 -15.52 5.57 9.64
C ALA A 283 -14.84 5.99 10.95
N ASP A 284 -14.43 5.00 11.72
CA ASP A 284 -13.66 5.20 12.94
C ASP A 284 -12.19 5.49 12.60
N TYR A 285 -11.69 4.85 11.52
CA TYR A 285 -10.36 5.07 10.96
C TYR A 285 -10.43 5.24 9.45
N ILE A 286 -9.65 6.17 8.92
CA ILE A 286 -9.36 6.28 7.48
C ILE A 286 -7.86 6.17 7.30
N ILE A 287 -7.44 5.20 6.47
CA ILE A 287 -6.03 4.95 6.18
C ILE A 287 -5.90 4.89 4.66
N ALA A 288 -5.33 5.92 4.04
CA ALA A 288 -5.38 6.05 2.60
C ALA A 288 -4.12 6.68 1.99
N ASN A 289 -3.81 6.29 0.76
CA ASN A 289 -2.82 6.93 -0.08
C ASN A 289 -3.47 7.33 -1.42
N PRO A 290 -4.13 8.48 -1.49
CA PRO A 290 -4.79 8.93 -2.71
C PRO A 290 -3.78 9.28 -3.80
N PRO A 291 -4.18 9.26 -5.09
CA PRO A 291 -3.33 9.70 -6.17
C PRO A 291 -2.99 11.19 -6.02
N PHE A 292 -1.68 11.53 -6.15
CA PHE A 292 -1.18 12.89 -5.90
C PHE A 292 -1.45 13.82 -7.07
N ASN A 293 -1.87 15.05 -6.77
CA ASN A 293 -1.95 16.15 -7.71
C ASN A 293 -2.82 15.86 -8.96
N VAL A 294 -3.90 15.13 -8.81
CA VAL A 294 -4.81 14.82 -9.92
C VAL A 294 -5.57 16.06 -10.35
N SER A 295 -5.55 16.38 -11.66
CA SER A 295 -6.25 17.51 -12.25
C SER A 295 -7.68 17.19 -12.69
N ASP A 296 -7.90 15.96 -13.21
CA ASP A 296 -9.17 15.56 -13.82
C ASP A 296 -10.04 14.75 -12.85
N TRP A 297 -10.41 15.35 -11.72
CA TRP A 297 -11.14 14.68 -10.66
C TRP A 297 -12.65 15.02 -10.61
N GLY A 298 -13.17 15.73 -11.63
CA GLY A 298 -14.57 16.15 -11.70
C GLY A 298 -14.91 17.40 -10.88
N GLY A 299 -13.92 18.19 -10.48
CA GLY A 299 -14.09 19.36 -9.62
C GLY A 299 -15.08 20.41 -10.14
N GLU A 300 -15.19 20.59 -11.45
CA GLU A 300 -16.18 21.50 -12.07
C GLU A 300 -17.62 21.07 -11.78
N LEU A 301 -17.90 19.78 -11.77
CA LEU A 301 -19.23 19.22 -11.51
C LEU A 301 -19.59 19.25 -10.02
N LEU A 302 -18.59 19.35 -9.15
CA LEU A 302 -18.74 19.21 -7.71
C LEU A 302 -18.60 20.53 -6.94
N ARG A 303 -18.68 21.69 -7.58
CA ARG A 303 -18.48 23.00 -6.90
C ARG A 303 -19.39 23.22 -5.70
N ASN A 304 -20.60 22.67 -5.71
CA ASN A 304 -21.60 22.82 -4.66
C ASN A 304 -21.75 21.55 -3.80
N ASP A 305 -20.74 20.66 -3.80
CA ASP A 305 -20.80 19.42 -3.04
C ASP A 305 -20.75 19.67 -1.52
N ALA A 306 -21.59 18.97 -0.78
CA ALA A 306 -21.71 19.12 0.67
C ALA A 306 -20.43 18.77 1.45
N ARG A 307 -19.48 18.10 0.84
CA ARG A 307 -18.17 17.75 1.42
C ARG A 307 -17.25 18.96 1.59
N TRP A 308 -17.45 20.03 0.78
CA TRP A 308 -16.55 21.21 0.74
C TRP A 308 -16.85 22.22 1.84
N GLN A 309 -16.91 21.76 3.09
CA GLN A 309 -17.24 22.61 4.26
C GLN A 309 -16.14 23.64 4.60
N TYR A 310 -14.91 23.38 4.16
CA TYR A 310 -13.74 24.21 4.48
C TYR A 310 -13.23 25.01 3.28
N GLY A 311 -14.00 25.05 2.21
CA GLY A 311 -13.71 25.75 0.97
C GLY A 311 -13.72 24.83 -0.24
N VAL A 312 -14.08 25.36 -1.40
CA VAL A 312 -14.16 24.60 -2.66
C VAL A 312 -12.74 24.28 -3.15
N PRO A 313 -12.38 22.99 -3.32
CA PRO A 313 -11.06 22.62 -3.80
C PRO A 313 -10.81 23.09 -5.24
N PRO A 314 -9.56 23.42 -5.61
CA PRO A 314 -9.22 23.82 -6.96
C PRO A 314 -9.45 22.67 -7.95
N VAL A 315 -10.04 22.96 -9.11
CA VAL A 315 -10.31 21.99 -10.16
C VAL A 315 -9.02 21.30 -10.65
N GLY A 316 -7.92 22.03 -10.70
CA GLY A 316 -6.64 21.53 -11.18
C GLY A 316 -5.85 20.68 -10.19
N ASN A 317 -6.34 20.45 -8.96
CA ASN A 317 -5.63 19.65 -7.96
C ASN A 317 -6.58 19.05 -6.91
N ALA A 318 -6.64 17.75 -6.80
CA ALA A 318 -7.53 17.01 -5.91
C ALA A 318 -7.04 16.87 -4.46
N ASN A 319 -5.82 17.28 -4.11
CA ASN A 319 -5.24 17.00 -2.78
C ASN A 319 -6.17 17.45 -1.63
N PHE A 320 -6.72 18.65 -1.71
CA PHE A 320 -7.63 19.18 -0.69
C PHE A 320 -9.08 18.70 -0.87
N ALA A 321 -9.45 18.18 -2.02
CA ALA A 321 -10.70 17.43 -2.19
C ALA A 321 -10.64 16.11 -1.44
N TRP A 322 -9.52 15.37 -1.52
CA TRP A 322 -9.28 14.17 -0.74
C TRP A 322 -9.32 14.42 0.76
N LEU A 323 -8.63 15.45 1.26
CA LEU A 323 -8.67 15.78 2.70
C LEU A 323 -10.09 16.03 3.19
N GLN A 324 -10.89 16.80 2.43
CA GLN A 324 -12.28 17.08 2.80
C GLN A 324 -13.19 15.86 2.65
N HIS A 325 -12.95 15.00 1.67
CA HIS A 325 -13.66 13.73 1.52
C HIS A 325 -13.39 12.81 2.72
N PHE A 326 -12.14 12.68 3.17
CA PHE A 326 -11.81 11.94 4.39
C PHE A 326 -12.52 12.52 5.61
N ILE A 327 -12.43 13.82 5.85
CA ILE A 327 -13.08 14.48 6.98
C ILE A 327 -14.59 14.27 6.95
N TYR A 328 -15.23 14.32 5.77
CA TYR A 328 -16.66 14.07 5.62
C TYR A 328 -17.04 12.66 6.09
N HIS A 329 -16.20 11.67 5.81
CA HIS A 329 -16.44 10.28 6.19
C HIS A 329 -15.96 9.90 7.59
N LEU A 330 -15.26 10.78 8.30
CA LEU A 330 -14.88 10.49 9.69
C LEU A 330 -16.09 10.52 10.63
N ALA A 331 -16.16 9.52 11.51
CA ALA A 331 -17.04 9.53 12.68
C ALA A 331 -16.69 10.72 13.62
N PRO A 332 -17.57 11.12 14.54
CA PRO A 332 -17.31 12.23 15.47
C PRO A 332 -16.03 12.07 16.30
N THR A 333 -15.60 10.85 16.57
CA THR A 333 -14.36 10.49 17.28
C THR A 333 -13.32 9.88 16.35
N GLY A 334 -13.59 9.87 15.03
CA GLY A 334 -12.76 9.21 14.04
C GLY A 334 -11.43 9.92 13.80
N GLN A 335 -10.45 9.13 13.35
CA GLN A 335 -9.09 9.56 13.03
C GLN A 335 -8.72 9.11 11.62
N ALA A 336 -7.87 9.89 10.94
CA ALA A 336 -7.33 9.52 9.65
C ALA A 336 -5.81 9.67 9.62
N GLY A 337 -5.14 8.75 8.93
CA GLY A 337 -3.73 8.84 8.55
C GLY A 337 -3.62 8.70 7.05
N VAL A 338 -3.19 9.76 6.36
CA VAL A 338 -3.21 9.79 4.90
C VAL A 338 -1.88 10.30 4.34
N VAL A 339 -1.54 9.78 3.17
CA VAL A 339 -0.32 10.17 2.46
C VAL A 339 -0.67 11.27 1.46
N LEU A 340 0.07 12.37 1.46
CA LEU A 340 -0.07 13.41 0.44
C LEU A 340 1.30 13.89 -0.05
N ALA A 341 1.32 14.43 -1.25
CA ALA A 341 2.50 15.12 -1.77
C ALA A 341 2.90 16.27 -0.85
N LYS A 342 4.18 16.43 -0.58
CA LYS A 342 4.73 17.47 0.33
C LYS A 342 4.32 18.88 -0.07
N GLY A 343 4.04 19.13 -1.35
CA GLY A 343 3.55 20.41 -1.84
C GLY A 343 2.28 20.90 -1.14
N ALA A 344 1.39 20.00 -0.70
CA ALA A 344 0.17 20.33 0.02
C ALA A 344 0.42 21.04 1.36
N LEU A 345 1.61 20.86 1.97
CA LEU A 345 1.99 21.53 3.24
C LEU A 345 2.15 23.05 3.08
N THR A 346 2.42 23.55 1.88
CA THR A 346 2.80 24.95 1.63
C THR A 346 2.01 25.63 0.52
N SER A 347 1.38 24.87 -0.37
CA SER A 347 0.68 25.41 -1.56
C SER A 347 -0.40 26.41 -1.16
N LYS A 348 -0.48 27.50 -1.95
CA LYS A 348 -1.54 28.51 -1.88
C LYS A 348 -2.32 28.59 -3.20
N THR A 349 -1.94 27.80 -4.20
CA THR A 349 -2.51 27.83 -5.54
C THR A 349 -4.00 27.48 -5.49
N GLY A 350 -4.82 28.22 -6.23
CA GLY A 350 -6.24 27.91 -6.39
C GLY A 350 -7.06 27.87 -5.09
N GLY A 351 -6.62 28.56 -4.03
CA GLY A 351 -7.33 28.59 -2.74
C GLY A 351 -6.92 27.49 -1.75
N GLU A 352 -5.96 26.63 -2.08
CA GLU A 352 -5.49 25.55 -1.20
C GLU A 352 -5.00 26.07 0.17
N GLY A 353 -4.36 27.26 0.19
CA GLY A 353 -3.92 27.91 1.43
C GLY A 353 -5.08 28.25 2.37
N GLU A 354 -6.20 28.74 1.84
CA GLU A 354 -7.38 29.08 2.65
C GLU A 354 -8.08 27.83 3.19
N ILE A 355 -8.16 26.75 2.38
CA ILE A 355 -8.70 25.48 2.85
C ILE A 355 -7.81 24.92 3.98
N ARG A 356 -6.48 24.92 3.80
CA ARG A 356 -5.53 24.48 4.83
C ARG A 356 -5.69 25.27 6.12
N LYS A 357 -5.80 26.60 6.03
CA LYS A 357 -6.09 27.48 7.16
C LYS A 357 -7.40 27.10 7.84
N ALA A 358 -8.48 26.91 7.08
CA ALA A 358 -9.77 26.51 7.63
C ALA A 358 -9.71 25.16 8.36
N LEU A 359 -8.98 24.17 7.83
CA LEU A 359 -8.78 22.87 8.49
C LEU A 359 -8.03 23.01 9.81
N ILE A 360 -7.01 23.86 9.88
CA ILE A 360 -6.22 24.14 11.09
C ILE A 360 -7.08 24.86 12.14
N GLU A 361 -7.79 25.92 11.75
CA GLU A 361 -8.63 26.72 12.66
C GLU A 361 -9.82 25.92 13.22
N ASN A 362 -10.29 24.91 12.48
CA ASN A 362 -11.31 23.97 12.97
C ASN A 362 -10.73 22.79 13.75
N GLY A 363 -9.43 22.79 14.05
CA GLY A 363 -8.79 21.81 14.91
C GLY A 363 -8.77 20.38 14.32
N LEU A 364 -8.71 20.24 13.00
CA LEU A 364 -8.81 18.93 12.32
C LEU A 364 -7.45 18.27 12.08
N ILE A 365 -6.35 19.03 12.11
CA ILE A 365 -5.00 18.51 11.87
C ILE A 365 -4.34 18.19 13.21
N ASP A 366 -4.02 16.91 13.44
CA ASP A 366 -3.44 16.42 14.69
C ASP A 366 -1.91 16.34 14.62
N CYS A 367 -1.38 15.72 13.57
CA CYS A 367 0.06 15.55 13.39
C CYS A 367 0.45 15.58 11.91
N ILE A 368 1.66 16.07 11.62
CA ILE A 368 2.28 16.05 10.29
C ILE A 368 3.64 15.35 10.41
N VAL A 369 3.85 14.30 9.60
CA VAL A 369 5.14 13.59 9.51
C VAL A 369 5.75 13.82 8.13
N ASN A 370 6.94 14.39 8.07
CA ASN A 370 7.69 14.57 6.83
C ASN A 370 8.53 13.33 6.55
N LEU A 371 8.19 12.61 5.47
CA LEU A 371 8.84 11.35 5.13
C LEU A 371 10.20 11.53 4.44
N PRO A 372 11.10 10.54 4.54
CA PRO A 372 12.33 10.48 3.74
C PRO A 372 12.05 10.44 2.24
N ALA A 373 12.98 10.96 1.46
CA ALA A 373 12.95 10.77 0.01
C ALA A 373 13.21 9.30 -0.38
N LYS A 374 12.77 8.91 -1.58
CA LYS A 374 12.97 7.58 -2.19
C LYS A 374 12.22 6.41 -1.50
N LEU A 375 11.24 6.68 -0.66
CA LEU A 375 10.36 5.63 -0.14
C LEU A 375 9.44 5.08 -1.23
N PHE A 376 8.87 5.95 -2.07
CA PHE A 376 7.93 5.56 -3.12
C PHE A 376 8.67 5.21 -4.41
N LEU A 377 8.44 4.00 -4.91
CA LEU A 377 9.15 3.43 -6.06
C LEU A 377 8.90 4.19 -7.38
N ASN A 378 7.67 4.67 -7.56
CA ASN A 378 7.20 5.23 -8.82
C ASN A 378 7.25 6.76 -8.89
N THR A 379 7.62 7.43 -7.81
CA THR A 379 7.73 8.89 -7.76
C THR A 379 8.89 9.34 -6.91
N GLN A 380 9.58 10.38 -7.38
CA GLN A 380 10.55 11.12 -6.59
C GLN A 380 9.89 12.25 -5.79
N ILE A 381 8.56 12.42 -5.91
CA ILE A 381 7.83 13.45 -5.20
C ILE A 381 7.91 13.14 -3.69
N PRO A 382 8.48 14.03 -2.89
CA PRO A 382 8.50 13.85 -1.45
C PRO A 382 7.07 13.84 -0.90
N ALA A 383 6.78 12.90 -0.02
CA ALA A 383 5.48 12.75 0.62
C ALA A 383 5.54 13.14 2.11
N ALA A 384 4.38 13.45 2.65
CA ALA A 384 4.16 13.67 4.07
C ALA A 384 2.91 12.91 4.52
N LEU A 385 2.89 12.48 5.77
CA LEU A 385 1.70 11.92 6.39
C LEU A 385 0.93 13.03 7.09
N TRP A 386 -0.38 13.02 6.87
CA TRP A 386 -1.32 13.89 7.53
C TRP A 386 -2.19 13.08 8.46
N PHE A 387 -2.13 13.39 9.76
CA PHE A 387 -3.03 12.79 10.74
C PHE A 387 -4.13 13.78 11.06
N LEU A 388 -5.37 13.36 10.81
CA LEU A 388 -6.57 14.13 11.03
C LEU A 388 -7.37 13.53 12.19
N SER A 389 -8.00 14.36 12.99
CA SER A 389 -8.85 13.91 14.09
C SER A 389 -10.05 14.84 14.25
N ARG A 390 -11.25 14.29 14.33
CA ARG A 390 -12.46 15.10 14.60
C ARG A 390 -12.63 15.43 16.08
N ASN A 391 -11.94 14.70 16.95
CA ASN A 391 -11.98 14.96 18.39
C ASN A 391 -10.56 15.05 18.97
N ARG A 392 -10.11 16.26 19.19
CA ARG A 392 -8.82 16.58 19.82
C ARG A 392 -8.97 17.12 21.23
N ALA A 393 -10.19 17.43 21.66
CA ALA A 393 -10.49 17.76 23.03
C ALA A 393 -10.42 16.49 23.90
N SER A 394 -10.03 16.65 25.15
CA SER A 394 -10.18 15.60 26.15
C SER A 394 -11.66 15.34 26.37
N THR A 395 -12.18 14.22 25.85
CA THR A 395 -13.53 13.78 26.17
C THR A 395 -13.45 12.75 27.27
N GLY A 396 -14.07 13.06 28.40
CA GLY A 396 -14.24 12.05 29.45
C GLY A 396 -14.94 10.82 28.89
N SER A 397 -14.33 9.65 29.04
CA SER A 397 -15.04 8.38 28.93
C SER A 397 -16.17 8.37 29.95
N ALA A 398 -17.27 7.65 29.69
CA ALA A 398 -18.33 7.41 30.65
C ALA A 398 -17.81 6.89 32.02
N ASN A 399 -16.57 6.40 32.06
CA ASN A 399 -15.87 5.92 33.26
C ASN A 399 -14.81 6.93 33.79
N GLY A 400 -14.82 8.19 33.35
CA GLY A 400 -13.99 9.27 33.91
C GLY A 400 -12.54 9.36 33.43
N SER A 401 -12.01 8.42 32.66
CA SER A 401 -10.69 8.50 32.05
C SER A 401 -10.78 8.87 30.57
N SER A 402 -10.10 9.93 30.18
CA SER A 402 -9.97 10.29 28.76
C SER A 402 -8.93 9.37 28.10
N LYS A 403 -9.25 8.79 26.94
CA LYS A 403 -8.28 7.99 26.17
C LYS A 403 -7.05 8.84 25.75
N PHE A 404 -7.28 10.12 25.44
CA PHE A 404 -6.22 11.02 24.99
C PHE A 404 -6.30 12.37 25.72
N ARG A 405 -5.16 13.05 25.86
CA ARG A 405 -5.10 14.42 26.40
C ARG A 405 -5.74 15.44 25.46
N ASN A 406 -6.07 16.62 25.98
CA ASN A 406 -6.53 17.72 25.14
C ASN A 406 -5.37 18.25 24.27
N ARG A 407 -5.56 18.25 22.96
CA ARG A 407 -4.60 18.70 21.94
C ARG A 407 -5.19 19.78 21.02
N SER A 408 -6.29 20.41 21.42
CA SER A 408 -7.07 21.33 20.56
C SER A 408 -6.25 22.52 20.05
N ASN A 409 -5.27 22.98 20.83
CA ASN A 409 -4.51 24.21 20.56
C ASN A 409 -3.09 23.98 20.05
N GLU A 410 -2.74 22.78 19.62
CA GLU A 410 -1.38 22.43 19.18
C GLU A 410 -1.41 21.40 18.08
N ILE A 411 -0.35 21.34 17.27
CA ILE A 411 -0.12 20.32 16.22
C ILE A 411 1.26 19.74 16.44
N LEU A 412 1.36 18.40 16.38
CA LEU A 412 2.64 17.72 16.42
C LEU A 412 3.28 17.73 15.03
N PHE A 413 4.55 18.09 14.96
CA PHE A 413 5.38 18.03 13.77
C PHE A 413 6.52 17.04 13.98
N ILE A 414 6.68 16.08 13.07
CA ILE A 414 7.77 15.10 13.08
C ILE A 414 8.53 15.19 11.75
N ASP A 415 9.82 15.42 11.81
CA ASP A 415 10.69 15.45 10.62
C ASP A 415 11.52 14.17 10.53
N ALA A 416 10.98 13.19 9.83
CA ALA A 416 11.62 11.89 9.64
C ALA A 416 12.50 11.82 8.38
N ARG A 417 12.87 12.95 7.76
CA ARG A 417 13.64 12.98 6.49
C ARG A 417 14.96 12.22 6.53
N ASN A 418 15.58 12.15 7.68
CA ASN A 418 16.87 11.52 7.88
C ASN A 418 16.79 10.05 8.32
N LEU A 419 15.59 9.52 8.56
CA LEU A 419 15.36 8.14 8.93
C LEU A 419 15.37 7.20 7.70
N GLY A 420 15.38 5.91 7.98
CA GLY A 420 15.40 4.85 6.99
C GLY A 420 16.78 4.59 6.39
N HIS A 421 16.91 3.45 5.74
CA HIS A 421 18.13 2.99 5.08
C HIS A 421 17.88 2.70 3.59
N LEU A 422 18.93 2.75 2.78
CA LEU A 422 18.85 2.43 1.36
C LEU A 422 18.91 0.92 1.17
N ILE A 423 17.84 0.32 0.64
CA ILE A 423 17.84 -1.08 0.21
C ILE A 423 18.52 -1.25 -1.17
N ASN A 424 18.54 -0.18 -1.96
CA ASN A 424 19.30 -0.07 -3.20
C ASN A 424 19.55 1.42 -3.54
N ARG A 425 20.23 1.70 -4.67
CA ARG A 425 20.55 3.07 -5.07
C ARG A 425 19.34 4.00 -5.24
N ARG A 426 18.13 3.44 -5.47
CA ARG A 426 16.92 4.20 -5.81
C ARG A 426 15.85 4.13 -4.74
N THR A 427 15.91 3.16 -3.84
CA THR A 427 14.82 2.86 -2.90
C THR A 427 15.32 2.90 -1.47
N ARG A 428 14.56 3.55 -0.61
CA ARG A 428 14.74 3.62 0.85
C ARG A 428 13.60 2.88 1.53
N GLU A 429 13.85 2.33 2.69
CA GLU A 429 12.85 1.71 3.56
C GLU A 429 13.02 2.22 4.99
N LEU A 430 11.92 2.35 5.72
CA LEU A 430 11.96 2.61 7.17
C LEU A 430 12.18 1.28 7.88
N SER A 431 13.12 1.25 8.80
CA SER A 431 13.30 0.08 9.67
C SER A 431 12.18 0.01 10.72
N ARG A 432 12.08 -1.12 11.42
CA ARG A 432 11.12 -1.27 12.52
C ARG A 432 11.39 -0.26 13.64
N GLU A 433 12.65 0.02 13.92
CA GLU A 433 13.11 1.00 14.91
C GLU A 433 12.69 2.41 14.50
N ASP A 434 12.83 2.78 13.21
CA ASP A 434 12.36 4.06 12.68
C ASP A 434 10.85 4.22 12.85
N ILE A 435 10.08 3.18 12.51
CA ILE A 435 8.62 3.16 12.65
C ILE A 435 8.24 3.32 14.12
N GLN A 436 8.86 2.57 15.02
CA GLN A 436 8.60 2.66 16.45
C GLN A 436 8.98 4.02 17.03
N GLN A 437 10.09 4.61 16.61
CA GLN A 437 10.50 5.95 17.04
C GLN A 437 9.43 6.98 16.69
N ILE A 438 8.93 6.99 15.45
CA ILE A 438 7.90 7.93 15.00
C ILE A 438 6.57 7.66 15.72
N ALA A 439 6.12 6.40 15.78
CA ALA A 439 4.86 6.02 16.40
C ALA A 439 4.87 6.31 17.92
N ASN A 440 5.93 5.95 18.63
CA ASN A 440 6.06 6.23 20.07
C ASN A 440 6.06 7.73 20.36
N THR A 441 6.67 8.55 19.50
CA THR A 441 6.63 10.02 19.65
C THR A 441 5.18 10.53 19.59
N TYR A 442 4.40 10.05 18.61
CA TYR A 442 3.00 10.39 18.49
C TYR A 442 2.15 9.88 19.65
N HIS A 443 2.37 8.63 20.10
CA HIS A 443 1.64 8.05 21.22
C HIS A 443 1.95 8.77 22.53
N ASN A 444 3.23 9.04 22.82
CA ASN A 444 3.62 9.79 24.00
C ASN A 444 3.03 11.20 24.01
N TRP A 445 2.97 11.86 22.84
CA TRP A 445 2.39 13.18 22.73
C TRP A 445 0.88 13.20 22.97
N ARG A 446 0.13 12.21 22.46
CA ARG A 446 -1.34 12.19 22.57
C ARG A 446 -1.88 11.57 23.86
N ASN A 447 -1.11 10.72 24.53
CA ASN A 447 -1.56 10.03 25.74
C ASN A 447 -1.46 10.95 26.99
N PRO A 448 -2.44 10.88 27.93
CA PRO A 448 -2.40 11.70 29.15
C PRO A 448 -1.17 11.44 30.01
N ASP A 449 -0.72 10.18 30.08
CA ASP A 449 0.42 9.72 30.87
C ASP A 449 1.68 9.55 30.01
N GLY A 450 1.67 10.08 28.79
CA GLY A 450 2.80 9.98 27.85
C GLY A 450 3.95 10.90 28.26
N ASN A 451 5.17 10.41 28.11
CA ASN A 451 6.38 11.20 28.38
C ASN A 451 6.91 11.81 27.08
N TYR A 452 6.20 12.85 26.58
CA TYR A 452 6.58 13.55 25.36
C TYR A 452 7.45 14.78 25.67
N GLU A 453 8.54 14.89 24.95
CA GLU A 453 9.39 16.09 24.91
C GLU A 453 9.72 16.46 23.47
N ASP A 454 9.84 17.77 23.20
CA ASP A 454 10.33 18.26 21.90
C ASP A 454 11.79 17.82 21.72
N VAL A 455 12.12 17.29 20.53
CA VAL A 455 13.49 16.88 20.19
C VAL A 455 13.97 17.73 19.02
N PRO A 456 14.97 18.63 19.22
CA PRO A 456 15.50 19.48 18.17
C PRO A 456 15.91 18.70 16.92
N GLY A 457 15.47 19.18 15.76
CA GLY A 457 15.71 18.52 14.47
C GLY A 457 14.83 17.30 14.15
N PHE A 458 14.03 16.80 15.11
CA PHE A 458 13.21 15.61 14.91
C PHE A 458 11.71 15.86 15.17
N CYS A 459 11.30 16.34 16.34
CA CYS A 459 9.89 16.56 16.63
C CYS A 459 9.65 17.82 17.48
N ALA A 460 8.49 18.46 17.28
CA ALA A 460 8.04 19.56 18.13
C ALA A 460 6.51 19.66 18.15
N SER A 461 5.95 19.93 19.32
CA SER A 461 4.57 20.33 19.49
C SER A 461 4.46 21.85 19.36
N ALA A 462 3.77 22.33 18.32
CA ALA A 462 3.62 23.75 18.08
C ALA A 462 2.21 24.24 18.36
N SER A 463 2.10 25.36 19.09
CA SER A 463 0.79 25.99 19.32
C SER A 463 0.18 26.52 18.02
N ILE A 464 -1.14 26.63 17.97
CA ILE A 464 -1.85 27.19 16.81
C ILE A 464 -1.40 28.63 16.54
N GLU A 465 -1.04 29.42 17.58
CA GLU A 465 -0.49 30.77 17.43
C GLU A 465 0.82 30.77 16.64
N LYS A 466 1.71 29.80 16.91
CA LYS A 466 2.97 29.63 16.16
C LYS A 466 2.67 29.24 14.71
N VAL A 467 1.67 28.39 14.48
CA VAL A 467 1.26 27.98 13.12
C VAL A 467 0.68 29.18 12.35
N ARG A 468 -0.12 30.03 12.99
CA ARG A 468 -0.63 31.29 12.42
C ARG A 468 0.51 32.24 12.06
N ALA A 469 1.46 32.43 12.96
CA ALA A 469 2.63 33.29 12.75
C ALA A 469 3.50 32.83 11.56
N LEU A 470 3.49 31.51 11.24
CA LEU A 470 4.16 30.94 10.09
C LEU A 470 3.25 30.78 8.86
N ASP A 471 2.17 31.57 8.80
CA ASP A 471 1.24 31.66 7.67
C ASP A 471 0.64 30.28 7.28
N TYR A 472 0.28 29.50 8.30
CA TYR A 472 -0.32 28.17 8.18
C TYR A 472 0.48 27.16 7.32
N VAL A 473 1.77 27.37 7.18
CA VAL A 473 2.68 26.41 6.53
C VAL A 473 2.94 25.24 7.47
N LEU A 474 2.74 24.00 6.99
CA LEU A 474 2.82 22.79 7.82
C LEU A 474 4.11 21.99 7.60
N THR A 475 5.17 22.59 7.07
CA THR A 475 6.45 21.90 6.88
C THR A 475 7.15 21.65 8.22
N PRO A 476 7.33 20.40 8.68
CA PRO A 476 7.89 20.10 10.01
C PRO A 476 9.21 20.77 10.31
N GLY A 477 10.13 20.86 9.34
CA GLY A 477 11.42 21.51 9.53
C GLY A 477 11.38 22.99 9.95
N ARG A 478 10.20 23.66 9.86
CA ARG A 478 10.02 25.03 10.38
C ARG A 478 9.70 25.07 11.88
N TYR A 479 9.38 23.93 12.46
CA TYR A 479 8.94 23.81 13.85
C TYR A 479 9.95 23.11 14.74
N VAL A 480 10.63 22.08 14.22
CA VAL A 480 11.51 21.20 15.00
C VAL A 480 12.88 21.81 15.30
N GLY A 481 13.23 22.95 14.71
CA GLY A 481 14.56 23.55 14.89
C GLY A 481 15.68 22.80 14.16
N LEU A 482 16.91 23.15 14.50
CA LEU A 482 18.10 22.43 14.06
C LEU A 482 18.45 21.38 15.10
N PRO A 483 19.04 20.21 14.69
CA PRO A 483 19.58 19.28 15.65
C PRO A 483 20.59 20.00 16.56
N ASP A 484 20.57 19.69 17.84
CA ASP A 484 21.65 20.04 18.74
C ASP A 484 22.88 19.20 18.34
N ASN A 485 23.55 19.65 17.31
CA ASN A 485 24.88 19.14 17.03
C ASN A 485 25.80 19.81 18.01
N ASP A 486 26.29 19.05 19.01
CA ASP A 486 27.52 19.33 19.72
C ASP A 486 28.73 19.21 18.76
N ASP A 487 28.63 19.77 17.58
CA ASP A 487 29.76 19.96 16.70
C ASP A 487 30.49 21.22 17.20
N ASP A 488 31.52 21.00 17.98
CA ASP A 488 32.59 21.97 18.32
C ASP A 488 33.33 22.44 17.04
N PHE A 489 32.57 22.85 15.99
CA PHE A 489 33.23 23.42 14.83
C PHE A 489 33.18 24.95 14.87
N ASP A 490 34.33 25.57 14.62
CA ASP A 490 34.40 27.01 14.40
C ASP A 490 33.61 27.32 13.10
N PHE A 491 32.49 28.05 13.26
CA PHE A 491 31.64 28.47 12.14
C PHE A 491 32.45 29.17 11.02
N ASN A 492 33.43 30.01 11.39
CA ASN A 492 34.27 30.74 10.45
C ASN A 492 35.17 29.80 9.65
N GLU A 493 35.75 28.78 10.31
CA GLU A 493 36.57 27.76 9.65
C GLU A 493 35.75 26.94 8.68
N ARG A 494 34.56 26.45 9.10
CA ARG A 494 33.66 25.67 8.26
C ARG A 494 33.08 26.48 7.11
N PHE A 495 32.67 27.71 7.36
CA PHE A 495 32.18 28.61 6.33
C PHE A 495 33.25 28.93 5.30
N THR A 496 34.49 29.18 5.73
CA THR A 496 35.62 29.46 4.85
C THR A 496 35.94 28.24 3.97
N ALA A 497 35.92 27.03 4.53
CA ALA A 497 36.14 25.79 3.79
C ALA A 497 35.04 25.54 2.74
N LEU A 498 33.77 25.67 3.13
CA LEU A 498 32.63 25.49 2.21
C LEU A 498 32.58 26.57 1.10
N LYS A 499 32.96 27.80 1.42
CA LYS A 499 33.08 28.88 0.43
C LYS A 499 34.17 28.57 -0.60
N ALA A 500 35.33 28.10 -0.15
CA ALA A 500 36.43 27.72 -1.04
C ALA A 500 36.03 26.55 -1.97
N GLU A 501 35.36 25.54 -1.42
CA GLU A 501 34.84 24.41 -2.18
C GLU A 501 33.81 24.84 -3.24
N LEU A 502 32.88 25.72 -2.89
CA LEU A 502 31.90 26.29 -3.82
C LEU A 502 32.58 27.09 -4.96
N GLU A 503 33.59 27.91 -4.62
CA GLU A 503 34.35 28.69 -5.61
C GLU A 503 35.10 27.77 -6.60
N GLU A 504 35.61 26.63 -6.14
CA GLU A 504 36.24 25.63 -7.00
C GLU A 504 35.23 24.91 -7.90
N GLN A 505 34.09 24.53 -7.36
CA GLN A 505 32.98 23.91 -8.13
C GLN A 505 32.46 24.86 -9.22
N LEU A 506 32.33 26.15 -8.95
CA LEU A 506 31.92 27.17 -9.96
C LEU A 506 32.97 27.35 -11.06
N LYS A 507 34.27 27.26 -10.75
CA LYS A 507 35.34 27.28 -11.77
C LYS A 507 35.28 26.05 -12.66
N GLU A 508 35.06 24.86 -12.04
CA GLU A 508 34.96 23.61 -12.81
C GLU A 508 33.69 23.59 -13.70
N GLU A 509 32.56 24.13 -13.19
CA GLU A 509 31.36 24.30 -13.99
C GLU A 509 31.64 25.18 -15.24
N ALA A 510 32.27 26.32 -15.05
CA ALA A 510 32.64 27.20 -16.15
C ALA A 510 33.52 26.48 -17.19
N ARG A 511 34.54 25.74 -16.74
CA ARG A 511 35.42 24.93 -17.61
C ARG A 511 34.65 23.86 -18.37
N LEU A 512 33.73 23.16 -17.72
CA LEU A 512 32.92 22.12 -18.37
C LEU A 512 31.96 22.71 -19.38
N ASN A 513 31.37 23.88 -19.11
CA ASN A 513 30.51 24.59 -20.03
C ASN A 513 31.26 25.01 -21.32
N GLU A 514 32.52 25.49 -21.22
CA GLU A 514 33.36 25.76 -22.37
C GLU A 514 33.62 24.51 -23.21
N ILE A 515 33.95 23.38 -22.57
CA ILE A 515 34.18 22.10 -23.28
C ILE A 515 32.89 21.63 -23.98
N ILE A 516 31.74 21.78 -23.36
CA ILE A 516 30.45 21.43 -23.96
C ILE A 516 30.20 22.29 -25.20
N LEU A 517 30.40 23.60 -25.11
CA LEU A 517 30.24 24.52 -26.25
C LEU A 517 31.22 24.20 -27.39
N GLU A 518 32.48 23.90 -27.08
CA GLU A 518 33.46 23.48 -28.04
C GLU A 518 33.06 22.17 -28.74
N ASN A 519 32.60 21.19 -28.00
CA ASN A 519 32.15 19.91 -28.56
C ASN A 519 30.88 20.06 -29.41
N LEU A 520 29.96 20.91 -29.00
CA LEU A 520 28.75 21.22 -29.78
C LEU A 520 29.12 21.91 -31.12
N SER A 521 30.15 22.79 -31.13
CA SER A 521 30.62 23.45 -32.35
C SER A 521 31.23 22.48 -33.38
N LYS A 522 31.70 21.30 -32.95
CA LYS A 522 32.25 20.25 -33.81
C LYS A 522 31.17 19.39 -34.48
N ILE A 523 29.94 19.48 -34.05
CA ILE A 523 28.82 18.73 -34.62
C ILE A 523 28.38 19.40 -35.93
N LYS A 524 28.68 18.75 -37.05
CA LYS A 524 28.14 19.13 -38.35
C LYS A 524 26.76 18.56 -38.54
N LEU A 525 25.74 19.40 -38.54
CA LEU A 525 24.39 19.00 -38.95
C LEU A 525 24.43 18.73 -40.47
N ASN A 526 24.25 17.47 -40.87
CA ASN A 526 23.98 17.15 -42.27
C ASN A 526 22.57 17.63 -42.60
N ASN A 527 22.48 18.83 -43.18
CA ASN A 527 21.24 19.27 -43.84
C ASN A 527 21.10 18.47 -45.15
N ASN A 528 20.56 17.24 -45.04
CA ASN A 528 19.94 16.61 -46.21
C ASN A 528 18.45 16.95 -46.16
N GLN A 529 18.06 17.73 -47.17
CA GLN A 529 16.68 18.04 -47.57
C GLN A 529 15.89 16.76 -47.87
#